data_b3fc9f0c3241e01c7bd633eacfe2cdaf
#
_entry.id   b3fc9f0c3241e01c7bd633eacfe2cdaf
#
_cell.length_a   1.000
_cell.length_b   1.000
_cell.length_c   1.000
_cell.angle_alpha   90.00
_cell.angle_beta   90.00
_cell.angle_gamma   90.00
#
_symmetry.space_group_name_H-M   'P 1'
#
loop_
_entity.id
_entity.type
_entity.pdbx_description
1 polymer ?
#
loop_
_entity_poly.entity_id
_entity_poly.type
_entity_poly.pdbx_seq_one_letter_code
_entity_poly.pdbx_strand_id
1 'polypeptide(L)'
;MNDALAALEDQVRADLGKTAHPDAAWMTPKLGPDDRPALDVLIVGAGQSGLATAFGLLRSQVSNILVLDKAEEGQEGPWLTYARMPTLRSPKHFTGPDLDIPSLTYQSWHEARFGEEHWRNLDLISRELWAEYLLWFRQVVDLPVRNGCEVVEISPASGGLLAAKVQTANGIDTLFARKIVLATGQEGMGDWIIPEPLRHLPPSLCAHAAQPIDFADLRGKRVAVIGAGASAFDNAAVALEAGAAEVRLLCRRAEIQVIQPYRWLTFRGFLRHFSDLDDAWRWRFMRTILEMREGFPQATYDRCARHANFHLQEGAPVEAATEAAGGIELQTPRGVFAADFVICGTGIDMNFAGRPELRNCAANIASWTDRYQPPPDERSPRLGRFPYLADDYALVERVAGQTPWIADIHVFAIASTMSFGASGSSINAMTTAVPKLVHGLTRGLFRADVERHWASFKAYDVPQAVVARKLTDRA
;
A
#
# COMPACT_ATOMS: atom_id res chain seq x y z
N MET A 1 -11.63 26.92 13.29
CA MET A 1 -12.10 25.69 12.64
C MET A 1 -13.30 26.09 11.78
N ASN A 2 -13.40 25.65 10.56
CA ASN A 2 -14.54 26.01 9.71
C ASN A 2 -15.78 25.31 10.29
N ASP A 3 -16.86 26.05 10.57
CA ASP A 3 -18.09 25.51 11.17
C ASP A 3 -18.67 24.32 10.37
N ALA A 4 -18.50 24.33 9.05
CA ALA A 4 -18.93 23.24 8.19
C ALA A 4 -18.13 21.95 8.39
N LEU A 5 -16.81 22.04 8.66
CA LEU A 5 -15.99 20.86 8.95
C LEU A 5 -16.34 20.26 10.32
N ALA A 6 -16.59 21.10 11.33
CA ALA A 6 -17.05 20.62 12.64
C ALA A 6 -18.42 19.93 12.54
N ALA A 7 -19.34 20.48 11.76
CA ALA A 7 -20.64 19.86 11.49
C ALA A 7 -20.50 18.50 10.77
N LEU A 8 -19.55 18.37 9.83
CA LEU A 8 -19.25 17.10 9.18
C LEU A 8 -18.69 16.07 10.18
N GLU A 9 -17.83 16.48 11.10
CA GLU A 9 -17.28 15.59 12.13
C GLU A 9 -18.36 15.08 13.09
N ASP A 10 -19.33 15.95 13.44
CA ASP A 10 -20.52 15.54 14.19
C ASP A 10 -21.39 14.54 13.41
N GLN A 11 -21.55 14.77 12.10
CA GLN A 11 -22.25 13.84 11.23
C GLN A 11 -21.54 12.48 11.15
N VAL A 12 -20.20 12.46 11.04
CA VAL A 12 -19.40 11.21 11.07
C VAL A 12 -19.69 10.44 12.35
N ARG A 13 -19.60 11.09 13.52
CA ARG A 13 -19.89 10.44 14.81
C ARG A 13 -21.30 9.85 14.86
N ALA A 14 -22.29 10.61 14.36
CA ALA A 14 -23.66 10.15 14.30
C ALA A 14 -23.86 8.94 13.37
N ASP A 15 -23.23 8.95 12.19
CA ASP A 15 -23.36 7.86 11.21
C ASP A 15 -22.64 6.58 11.70
N LEU A 16 -21.48 6.71 12.33
CA LEU A 16 -20.79 5.60 12.96
C LEU A 16 -21.63 5.00 14.10
N GLY A 17 -22.26 5.84 14.94
CA GLY A 17 -23.16 5.37 16.00
C GLY A 17 -24.38 4.62 15.46
N LYS A 18 -25.01 5.10 14.38
CA LYS A 18 -26.17 4.41 13.75
C LYS A 18 -25.83 3.05 13.17
N THR A 19 -24.56 2.82 12.80
CA THR A 19 -24.08 1.60 12.14
C THR A 19 -23.17 0.75 13.04
N ALA A 20 -23.10 1.04 14.35
CA ALA A 20 -22.21 0.35 15.30
C ALA A 20 -22.69 -1.07 15.65
N HIS A 21 -23.99 -1.30 15.67
CA HIS A 21 -24.56 -2.59 16.12
C HIS A 21 -24.34 -3.71 15.09
N PRO A 22 -23.98 -4.96 15.52
CA PRO A 22 -23.73 -5.40 16.89
C PRO A 22 -22.38 -4.90 17.42
N ASP A 23 -22.38 -4.30 18.61
CA ASP A 23 -21.25 -3.59 19.24
C ASP A 23 -20.62 -4.33 20.41
N ALA A 24 -21.06 -5.57 20.67
CA ALA A 24 -20.52 -6.39 21.74
C ALA A 24 -19.04 -6.74 21.49
N ALA A 25 -18.21 -6.50 22.52
CA ALA A 25 -16.81 -6.91 22.50
C ALA A 25 -16.73 -8.45 22.46
N TRP A 26 -15.96 -8.97 21.51
CA TRP A 26 -15.81 -10.41 21.30
C TRP A 26 -14.35 -10.89 21.38
N MET A 27 -13.40 -9.95 21.39
CA MET A 27 -11.99 -10.27 21.47
C MET A 27 -11.58 -10.79 22.84
N THR A 28 -10.67 -11.75 22.86
CA THR A 28 -10.06 -12.28 24.05
C THR A 28 -8.71 -11.62 24.29
N PRO A 29 -8.54 -10.83 25.37
CA PRO A 29 -7.25 -10.27 25.72
C PRO A 29 -6.21 -11.38 25.91
N LYS A 30 -5.01 -11.17 25.33
CA LYS A 30 -3.84 -12.04 25.54
C LYS A 30 -2.69 -11.21 26.13
N LEU A 31 -1.85 -11.87 26.94
CA LEU A 31 -0.61 -11.29 27.44
C LEU A 31 0.56 -11.78 26.61
N GLY A 32 1.51 -10.88 26.39
CA GLY A 32 2.81 -11.21 25.82
C GLY A 32 3.69 -11.97 26.81
N PRO A 33 4.85 -12.49 26.38
CA PRO A 33 5.85 -13.12 27.24
C PRO A 33 6.41 -12.22 28.35
N ASP A 34 6.19 -10.92 28.24
CA ASP A 34 6.61 -9.88 29.20
C ASP A 34 5.48 -9.41 30.11
N ASP A 35 4.37 -10.17 30.18
CA ASP A 35 3.16 -9.87 30.93
C ASP A 35 2.43 -8.57 30.52
N ARG A 36 2.87 -7.89 29.46
CA ARG A 36 2.15 -6.74 28.87
C ARG A 36 1.03 -7.24 27.95
N PRO A 37 -0.07 -6.47 27.79
CA PRO A 37 -1.11 -6.81 26.82
C PRO A 37 -0.55 -6.95 25.41
N ALA A 38 -0.79 -8.08 24.76
CA ALA A 38 -0.48 -8.28 23.34
C ALA A 38 -1.58 -7.66 22.48
N LEU A 39 -1.20 -7.05 21.36
CA LEU A 39 -2.13 -6.51 20.38
C LEU A 39 -2.90 -7.64 19.68
N ASP A 40 -4.15 -7.40 19.34
CA ASP A 40 -4.87 -8.31 18.45
C ASP A 40 -4.34 -8.19 17.02
N VAL A 41 -4.12 -6.94 16.53
CA VAL A 41 -3.50 -6.69 15.25
C VAL A 41 -2.51 -5.52 15.33
N LEU A 42 -1.29 -5.74 14.87
CA LEU A 42 -0.31 -4.69 14.59
C LEU A 42 -0.31 -4.37 13.10
N ILE A 43 -0.46 -3.11 12.73
CA ILE A 43 -0.44 -2.66 11.33
C ILE A 43 0.84 -1.86 11.10
N VAL A 44 1.61 -2.22 10.08
CA VAL A 44 2.86 -1.57 9.70
C VAL A 44 2.64 -0.73 8.45
N GLY A 45 2.72 0.59 8.61
CA GLY A 45 2.42 1.60 7.60
C GLY A 45 1.10 2.33 7.89
N ALA A 46 1.16 3.65 8.13
CA ALA A 46 0.00 4.52 8.36
C ALA A 46 -0.42 5.32 7.10
N GLY A 47 -0.01 4.87 5.92
CA GLY A 47 -0.57 5.35 4.68
C GLY A 47 -2.05 4.94 4.51
N GLN A 48 -2.68 5.35 3.42
CA GLN A 48 -4.11 5.09 3.14
C GLN A 48 -4.54 3.64 3.42
N SER A 49 -3.70 2.64 3.09
CA SER A 49 -4.04 1.22 3.24
C SER A 49 -4.06 0.78 4.70
N GLY A 50 -3.09 1.27 5.50
CA GLY A 50 -3.05 0.99 6.94
C GLY A 50 -4.19 1.68 7.69
N LEU A 51 -4.48 2.94 7.37
CA LEU A 51 -5.59 3.68 7.97
C LEU A 51 -6.94 3.00 7.67
N ALA A 52 -7.18 2.62 6.40
CA ALA A 52 -8.41 1.92 6.02
C ALA A 52 -8.54 0.55 6.70
N THR A 53 -7.42 -0.19 6.85
CA THR A 53 -7.40 -1.47 7.57
C THR A 53 -7.72 -1.29 9.05
N ALA A 54 -7.11 -0.31 9.72
CA ALA A 54 -7.38 0.02 11.11
C ALA A 54 -8.85 0.38 11.33
N PHE A 55 -9.39 1.25 10.48
CA PHE A 55 -10.81 1.62 10.53
C PHE A 55 -11.72 0.41 10.34
N GLY A 56 -11.45 -0.46 9.38
CA GLY A 56 -12.22 -1.68 9.16
C GLY A 56 -12.19 -2.64 10.36
N LEU A 57 -11.06 -2.74 11.06
CA LEU A 57 -10.94 -3.54 12.29
C LEU A 57 -11.75 -2.93 13.44
N LEU A 58 -11.68 -1.61 13.66
CA LEU A 58 -12.51 -0.91 14.65
C LEU A 58 -14.00 -1.14 14.39
N ARG A 59 -14.42 -1.04 13.13
CA ARG A 59 -15.79 -1.35 12.69
C ARG A 59 -16.20 -2.81 12.96
N SER A 60 -15.24 -3.72 13.05
CA SER A 60 -15.44 -5.13 13.37
C SER A 60 -15.30 -5.44 14.88
N GLN A 61 -15.28 -4.41 15.75
CA GLN A 61 -15.09 -4.52 17.19
C GLN A 61 -13.73 -5.16 17.57
N VAL A 62 -12.69 -4.98 16.74
CA VAL A 62 -11.30 -5.31 17.05
C VAL A 62 -10.59 -4.01 17.38
N SER A 63 -10.59 -3.62 18.66
CA SER A 63 -10.11 -2.31 19.13
C SER A 63 -8.70 -2.31 19.69
N ASN A 64 -8.18 -3.48 20.11
CA ASN A 64 -6.81 -3.60 20.63
C ASN A 64 -5.82 -3.71 19.43
N ILE A 65 -5.69 -2.64 18.69
CA ILE A 65 -4.84 -2.51 17.51
C ILE A 65 -3.87 -1.35 17.67
N LEU A 66 -2.81 -1.36 16.86
CA LEU A 66 -1.86 -0.25 16.76
C LEU A 66 -1.36 -0.15 15.33
N VAL A 67 -1.29 1.06 14.82
CA VAL A 67 -0.67 1.36 13.53
C VAL A 67 0.68 2.03 13.78
N LEU A 68 1.74 1.53 13.15
CA LEU A 68 3.08 2.11 13.21
C LEU A 68 3.48 2.67 11.85
N ASP A 69 4.12 3.83 11.85
CA ASP A 69 4.79 4.34 10.65
C ASP A 69 6.19 4.89 11.01
N LYS A 70 7.16 4.66 10.11
CA LYS A 70 8.52 5.20 10.25
C LYS A 70 8.59 6.69 9.99
N ALA A 71 7.64 7.24 9.22
CA ALA A 71 7.57 8.65 8.89
C ALA A 71 7.03 9.49 10.06
N GLU A 72 7.34 10.78 10.03
CA GLU A 72 6.67 11.78 10.88
C GLU A 72 5.20 11.92 10.49
N GLU A 73 4.38 12.42 11.42
CA GLU A 73 2.95 12.65 11.18
C GLU A 73 2.73 13.59 10.00
N GLY A 74 1.85 13.19 9.10
CA GLY A 74 1.54 13.90 7.86
C GLY A 74 2.50 13.62 6.71
N GLN A 75 3.58 12.83 6.94
CA GLN A 75 4.53 12.43 5.90
C GLN A 75 4.38 10.95 5.50
N GLU A 76 3.32 10.30 5.96
CA GLU A 76 3.07 8.89 5.67
C GLU A 76 2.73 8.66 4.18
N GLY A 77 3.29 7.60 3.63
CA GLY A 77 3.10 7.26 2.22
C GLY A 77 3.84 8.18 1.25
N PRO A 78 3.45 8.15 -0.04
CA PRO A 78 4.20 8.84 -1.10
C PRO A 78 3.83 10.32 -1.30
N TRP A 79 2.69 10.77 -0.78
CA TRP A 79 2.00 11.98 -1.24
C TRP A 79 2.81 13.25 -1.11
N LEU A 80 3.42 13.51 0.05
CA LEU A 80 4.25 14.67 0.34
C LEU A 80 5.76 14.36 0.28
N THR A 81 6.13 13.10 0.02
CA THR A 81 7.52 12.64 0.00
C THR A 81 8.03 12.48 -1.44
N TYR A 82 7.88 11.31 -2.06
CA TYR A 82 8.49 11.01 -3.37
C TYR A 82 7.50 11.02 -4.55
N ALA A 83 6.19 11.19 -4.35
CA ALA A 83 5.26 11.38 -5.46
C ALA A 83 5.48 12.75 -6.12
N ARG A 84 5.65 12.75 -7.45
CA ARG A 84 5.92 13.96 -8.24
C ARG A 84 4.74 14.39 -9.12
N MET A 85 3.65 13.60 -9.14
CA MET A 85 2.41 14.01 -9.79
C MET A 85 1.74 15.16 -9.00
N PRO A 86 1.18 16.18 -9.65
CA PRO A 86 0.43 17.24 -8.96
C PRO A 86 -0.93 16.77 -8.46
N THR A 87 -1.53 15.78 -9.14
CA THR A 87 -2.86 15.25 -8.82
C THR A 87 -2.87 13.74 -8.82
N LEU A 88 -3.81 13.14 -8.09
CA LEU A 88 -4.12 11.73 -8.20
C LEU A 88 -4.56 11.40 -9.63
N ARG A 89 -4.32 10.15 -10.05
CA ARG A 89 -4.74 9.65 -11.37
C ARG A 89 -6.10 8.98 -11.35
N SER A 90 -6.60 8.68 -10.16
CA SER A 90 -7.94 8.15 -9.95
C SER A 90 -8.97 9.27 -10.16
N PRO A 91 -10.13 8.98 -10.78
CA PRO A 91 -11.24 9.91 -10.82
C PRO A 91 -11.65 10.36 -9.43
N LYS A 92 -12.06 11.62 -9.26
CA LYS A 92 -12.40 12.21 -7.95
C LYS A 92 -13.54 11.49 -7.21
N HIS A 93 -14.37 10.75 -7.92
CA HIS A 93 -15.50 9.99 -7.36
C HIS A 93 -15.14 8.65 -6.75
N PHE A 94 -13.88 8.21 -6.86
CA PHE A 94 -13.44 7.01 -6.17
C PHE A 94 -13.39 7.24 -4.67
N THR A 95 -14.02 6.33 -3.96
CA THR A 95 -13.95 6.23 -2.51
C THR A 95 -12.73 5.41 -2.11
N GLY A 96 -12.24 5.62 -0.91
CA GLY A 96 -11.01 5.02 -0.41
C GLY A 96 -11.18 4.45 0.99
N PRO A 97 -10.59 5.06 2.01
CA PRO A 97 -10.61 4.54 3.38
C PRO A 97 -11.96 4.64 4.10
N ASP A 98 -12.93 5.36 3.52
CA ASP A 98 -14.26 5.64 4.09
C ASP A 98 -15.13 4.40 4.29
N LEU A 99 -14.84 3.28 3.61
CA LEU A 99 -15.56 2.00 3.69
C LEU A 99 -17.09 2.17 3.60
N ASP A 100 -17.55 2.91 2.59
CA ASP A 100 -18.94 3.19 2.27
C ASP A 100 -19.71 4.05 3.32
N ILE A 101 -19.00 4.78 4.20
CA ILE A 101 -19.61 5.79 5.08
C ILE A 101 -19.62 7.13 4.35
N PRO A 102 -20.81 7.66 3.96
CA PRO A 102 -20.87 8.84 3.10
C PRO A 102 -20.21 10.08 3.69
N SER A 103 -20.38 10.33 5.00
CA SER A 103 -19.77 11.45 5.70
C SER A 103 -18.25 11.38 5.84
N LEU A 104 -17.64 10.20 5.64
CA LEU A 104 -16.19 9.99 5.65
C LEU A 104 -15.55 10.10 4.26
N THR A 105 -16.33 10.24 3.18
CA THR A 105 -15.76 10.31 1.83
C THR A 105 -14.91 11.57 1.62
N TYR A 106 -13.92 11.49 0.72
CA TYR A 106 -13.16 12.66 0.30
C TYR A 106 -14.09 13.78 -0.21
N GLN A 107 -15.16 13.44 -0.92
CA GLN A 107 -16.14 14.41 -1.40
C GLN A 107 -16.75 15.20 -0.24
N SER A 108 -17.28 14.54 0.79
CA SER A 108 -17.91 15.20 1.94
C SER A 108 -16.91 16.11 2.68
N TRP A 109 -15.67 15.65 2.88
CA TRP A 109 -14.62 16.46 3.47
C TRP A 109 -14.29 17.69 2.63
N HIS A 110 -14.17 17.49 1.31
CA HIS A 110 -13.83 18.57 0.38
C HIS A 110 -14.97 19.61 0.30
N GLU A 111 -16.22 19.17 0.22
CA GLU A 111 -17.39 20.06 0.20
C GLU A 111 -17.53 20.86 1.50
N ALA A 112 -17.24 20.24 2.66
CA ALA A 112 -17.23 20.94 3.94
C ALA A 112 -16.15 22.02 4.04
N ARG A 113 -15.00 21.82 3.37
CA ARG A 113 -13.88 22.79 3.38
C ARG A 113 -14.01 23.89 2.34
N PHE A 114 -14.45 23.56 1.14
CA PHE A 114 -14.35 24.44 -0.03
C PHE A 114 -15.70 24.73 -0.70
N GLY A 115 -16.76 24.03 -0.30
CA GLY A 115 -18.10 24.15 -0.85
C GLY A 115 -18.37 23.24 -2.05
N GLU A 116 -19.66 22.97 -2.30
CA GLU A 116 -20.12 22.10 -3.38
C GLU A 116 -19.74 22.60 -4.78
N GLU A 117 -19.70 23.92 -4.99
CA GLU A 117 -19.34 24.49 -6.28
C GLU A 117 -17.88 24.18 -6.62
N HIS A 118 -16.97 24.28 -5.64
CA HIS A 118 -15.58 23.92 -5.82
C HIS A 118 -15.43 22.43 -6.16
N TRP A 119 -16.20 21.55 -5.47
CA TRP A 119 -16.24 20.12 -5.79
C TRP A 119 -16.71 19.85 -7.21
N ARG A 120 -17.79 20.51 -7.66
CA ARG A 120 -18.32 20.34 -9.02
C ARG A 120 -17.29 20.68 -10.09
N ASN A 121 -16.51 21.75 -9.88
CA ASN A 121 -15.51 22.24 -10.81
C ASN A 121 -14.15 21.52 -10.70
N LEU A 122 -13.93 20.73 -9.65
CA LEU A 122 -12.70 19.92 -9.50
C LEU A 122 -12.67 18.83 -10.57
N ASP A 123 -11.53 18.68 -11.27
CA ASP A 123 -11.27 17.57 -12.20
C ASP A 123 -10.63 16.39 -11.46
N LEU A 124 -9.42 16.58 -10.94
CA LEU A 124 -8.65 15.59 -10.20
C LEU A 124 -8.24 16.12 -8.82
N ILE A 125 -8.14 15.22 -7.87
CA ILE A 125 -7.74 15.53 -6.48
C ILE A 125 -6.23 15.85 -6.46
N SER A 126 -5.82 16.98 -5.86
CA SER A 126 -4.40 17.23 -5.63
C SER A 126 -3.83 16.27 -4.61
N ARG A 127 -2.55 15.91 -4.75
CA ARG A 127 -1.89 14.99 -3.80
C ARG A 127 -1.76 15.60 -2.40
N GLU A 128 -1.62 16.91 -2.31
CA GLU A 128 -1.57 17.66 -1.06
C GLU A 128 -2.91 17.57 -0.32
N LEU A 129 -4.02 17.86 -1.00
CA LEU A 129 -5.36 17.75 -0.42
C LEU A 129 -5.72 16.30 -0.07
N TRP A 130 -5.21 15.32 -0.81
CA TRP A 130 -5.38 13.91 -0.45
C TRP A 130 -4.64 13.58 0.86
N ALA A 131 -3.42 14.08 1.05
CA ALA A 131 -2.68 13.91 2.29
C ALA A 131 -3.39 14.58 3.47
N GLU A 132 -3.91 15.81 3.30
CA GLU A 132 -4.69 16.51 4.32
C GLU A 132 -5.98 15.74 4.68
N TYR A 133 -6.66 15.18 3.69
CA TYR A 133 -7.84 14.33 3.92
C TYR A 133 -7.49 13.07 4.73
N LEU A 134 -6.39 12.39 4.43
CA LEU A 134 -5.97 11.21 5.18
C LEU A 134 -5.63 11.54 6.64
N LEU A 135 -5.03 12.70 6.89
CA LEU A 135 -4.76 13.18 8.24
C LEU A 135 -6.07 13.49 8.99
N TRP A 136 -7.02 14.20 8.36
CA TRP A 136 -8.34 14.42 8.91
C TRP A 136 -9.08 13.10 9.18
N PHE A 137 -9.04 12.16 8.22
CA PHE A 137 -9.66 10.85 8.37
C PHE A 137 -9.13 10.12 9.61
N ARG A 138 -7.79 10.08 9.76
CA ARG A 138 -7.14 9.49 10.95
C ARG A 138 -7.66 10.10 12.25
N GLN A 139 -7.81 11.42 12.29
CA GLN A 139 -8.23 12.16 13.48
C GLN A 139 -9.71 11.97 13.79
N VAL A 140 -10.59 12.08 12.79
CA VAL A 140 -12.05 12.05 13.01
C VAL A 140 -12.55 10.68 13.46
N VAL A 141 -11.87 9.60 13.07
CA VAL A 141 -12.21 8.22 13.50
C VAL A 141 -11.27 7.70 14.61
N ASP A 142 -10.44 8.56 15.18
CA ASP A 142 -9.55 8.31 16.33
C ASP A 142 -8.69 7.04 16.18
N LEU A 143 -7.93 6.94 15.08
CA LEU A 143 -7.08 5.79 14.81
C LEU A 143 -5.83 5.79 15.70
N PRO A 144 -5.47 4.66 16.33
CA PRO A 144 -4.30 4.53 17.19
C PRO A 144 -3.01 4.42 16.36
N VAL A 145 -2.46 5.55 15.93
CA VAL A 145 -1.25 5.61 15.12
C VAL A 145 -0.08 6.16 15.93
N ARG A 146 1.10 5.53 15.78
CA ARG A 146 2.39 6.05 16.28
C ARG A 146 3.36 6.24 15.12
N ASN A 147 3.83 7.46 14.97
CA ASN A 147 4.83 7.86 14.00
C ASN A 147 6.27 7.72 14.55
N GLY A 148 7.29 7.82 13.68
CA GLY A 148 8.69 7.66 14.06
C GLY A 148 9.02 6.25 14.57
N CYS A 149 8.28 5.22 14.12
CA CYS A 149 8.36 3.84 14.59
C CYS A 149 8.58 2.89 13.41
N GLU A 150 9.79 2.36 13.26
CA GLU A 150 10.12 1.43 12.18
C GLU A 150 10.17 -0.01 12.71
N VAL A 151 9.36 -0.90 12.11
CA VAL A 151 9.44 -2.35 12.38
C VAL A 151 10.65 -2.92 11.65
N VAL A 152 11.64 -3.38 12.39
CA VAL A 152 12.92 -3.85 11.85
C VAL A 152 13.11 -5.36 11.93
N GLU A 153 12.25 -6.08 12.63
CA GLU A 153 12.28 -7.54 12.72
C GLU A 153 10.92 -8.07 13.17
N ILE A 154 10.48 -9.17 12.56
CA ILE A 154 9.33 -9.96 13.01
C ILE A 154 9.82 -11.38 13.28
N SER A 155 9.40 -11.97 14.39
CA SER A 155 9.75 -13.34 14.81
C SER A 155 8.59 -14.00 15.57
N PRO A 156 8.57 -15.33 15.68
CA PRO A 156 7.59 -16.01 16.51
C PRO A 156 7.87 -15.75 17.99
N ALA A 157 6.81 -15.70 18.79
CA ALA A 157 6.86 -15.63 20.25
C ALA A 157 6.02 -16.75 20.88
N SER A 158 6.15 -16.95 22.19
CA SER A 158 5.34 -17.94 22.92
C SER A 158 3.85 -17.59 22.87
N GLY A 159 2.99 -18.59 23.11
CA GLY A 159 1.54 -18.42 23.14
C GLY A 159 0.91 -18.19 21.75
N GLY A 160 1.61 -18.50 20.65
CA GLY A 160 1.14 -18.30 19.29
C GLY A 160 1.09 -16.81 18.91
N LEU A 161 1.98 -16.00 19.48
CA LEU A 161 2.13 -14.58 19.17
C LEU A 161 3.29 -14.35 18.21
N LEU A 162 3.28 -13.17 17.61
CA LEU A 162 4.41 -12.59 16.87
C LEU A 162 5.06 -11.51 17.72
N ALA A 163 6.39 -11.45 17.71
CA ALA A 163 7.18 -10.38 18.27
C ALA A 163 7.65 -9.44 17.14
N ALA A 164 7.35 -8.16 17.23
CA ALA A 164 7.83 -7.12 16.34
C ALA A 164 8.83 -6.22 17.07
N LYS A 165 10.08 -6.19 16.62
CA LYS A 165 11.07 -5.21 17.10
C LYS A 165 10.85 -3.89 16.37
N VAL A 166 10.68 -2.84 17.15
CA VAL A 166 10.34 -1.49 16.68
C VAL A 166 11.47 -0.55 17.04
N GLN A 167 12.12 0.01 16.03
CA GLN A 167 13.11 1.07 16.20
C GLN A 167 12.40 2.40 16.35
N THR A 168 12.74 3.15 17.40
CA THR A 168 12.27 4.51 17.67
C THR A 168 13.44 5.42 17.96
N ALA A 169 13.21 6.72 18.13
CA ALA A 169 14.23 7.67 18.57
C ALA A 169 14.82 7.31 19.95
N ASN A 170 14.07 6.59 20.80
CA ASN A 170 14.48 6.20 22.15
C ASN A 170 15.14 4.80 22.21
N GLY A 171 15.35 4.14 21.08
CA GLY A 171 15.91 2.79 20.97
C GLY A 171 14.94 1.76 20.42
N ILE A 172 15.21 0.49 20.67
CA ILE A 172 14.39 -0.63 20.18
C ILE A 172 13.45 -1.10 21.30
N ASP A 173 12.15 -1.16 20.99
CA ASP A 173 11.13 -1.82 21.82
C ASP A 173 10.63 -3.10 21.12
N THR A 174 9.99 -3.97 21.88
CA THR A 174 9.33 -5.18 21.34
C THR A 174 7.84 -5.14 21.64
N LEU A 175 7.04 -5.23 20.59
CA LEU A 175 5.59 -5.37 20.68
C LEU A 175 5.18 -6.81 20.34
N PHE A 176 4.18 -7.31 21.05
CA PHE A 176 3.60 -8.61 20.78
C PHE A 176 2.24 -8.46 20.14
N ALA A 177 1.96 -9.25 19.11
CA ALA A 177 0.67 -9.20 18.40
C ALA A 177 0.23 -10.62 18.00
N ARG A 178 -1.07 -10.83 17.89
CA ARG A 178 -1.65 -12.07 17.35
C ARG A 178 -1.52 -12.12 15.85
N LYS A 179 -1.67 -10.96 15.17
CA LYS A 179 -1.52 -10.82 13.73
C LYS A 179 -0.79 -9.54 13.38
N ILE A 180 -0.05 -9.57 12.27
CA ILE A 180 0.63 -8.38 11.72
C ILE A 180 0.15 -8.14 10.30
N VAL A 181 -0.19 -6.89 9.96
CA VAL A 181 -0.49 -6.46 8.60
C VAL A 181 0.63 -5.58 8.08
N LEU A 182 1.25 -5.98 6.97
CA LEU A 182 2.24 -5.19 6.26
C LEU A 182 1.53 -4.31 5.23
N ALA A 183 1.16 -3.09 5.63
CA ALA A 183 0.54 -2.06 4.76
C ALA A 183 1.60 -1.09 4.23
N THR A 184 2.75 -1.63 3.82
CA THR A 184 3.99 -0.91 3.50
C THR A 184 4.04 -0.32 2.08
N GLY A 185 2.89 -0.21 1.42
CA GLY A 185 2.72 0.54 0.17
C GLY A 185 3.54 -0.01 -1.01
N GLN A 186 4.19 0.90 -1.74
CA GLN A 186 4.98 0.55 -2.93
C GLN A 186 6.32 -0.10 -2.61
N GLU A 187 6.90 0.15 -1.43
CA GLU A 187 8.13 -0.50 -0.99
C GLU A 187 7.90 -1.96 -0.54
N GLY A 188 6.65 -2.31 -0.24
CA GLY A 188 6.32 -3.57 0.44
C GLY A 188 6.87 -4.80 -0.24
N MET A 189 7.75 -5.55 0.47
CA MET A 189 8.38 -6.80 0.07
C MET A 189 9.34 -6.69 -1.13
N GLY A 190 9.79 -5.49 -1.50
CA GLY A 190 10.66 -5.30 -2.66
C GLY A 190 11.72 -4.21 -2.49
N ASP A 191 12.52 -4.06 -3.53
CA ASP A 191 13.55 -3.03 -3.65
C ASP A 191 13.29 -2.15 -4.87
N TRP A 192 13.70 -0.90 -4.77
CA TRP A 192 13.72 0.02 -5.90
C TRP A 192 14.77 -0.39 -6.93
N ILE A 193 14.37 -0.48 -8.20
CA ILE A 193 15.26 -0.97 -9.24
C ILE A 193 16.19 0.13 -9.72
N ILE A 194 17.49 0.01 -9.46
CA ILE A 194 18.53 0.70 -10.21
C ILE A 194 19.04 -0.30 -11.27
N PRO A 195 18.94 0.00 -12.57
CA PRO A 195 19.46 -0.86 -13.63
C PRO A 195 20.95 -1.20 -13.42
N GLU A 196 21.32 -2.43 -13.76
CA GLU A 196 22.69 -2.94 -13.50
C GLU A 196 23.78 -1.98 -14.01
N PRO A 197 23.71 -1.43 -15.23
CA PRO A 197 24.74 -0.51 -15.73
C PRO A 197 24.91 0.79 -14.92
N LEU A 198 23.95 1.12 -14.02
CA LEU A 198 23.95 2.35 -13.23
C LEU A 198 24.28 2.12 -11.75
N ARG A 199 24.35 0.87 -11.28
CA ARG A 199 24.48 0.55 -9.84
C ARG A 199 25.79 1.02 -9.21
N HIS A 200 26.83 1.18 -9.99
CA HIS A 200 28.14 1.62 -9.52
C HIS A 200 28.23 3.13 -9.34
N LEU A 201 27.25 3.89 -9.90
CA LEU A 201 27.24 5.36 -9.79
C LEU A 201 26.92 5.78 -8.35
N PRO A 202 27.61 6.81 -7.83
CA PRO A 202 27.34 7.32 -6.51
C PRO A 202 25.97 8.02 -6.42
N PRO A 203 25.38 8.14 -5.23
CA PRO A 203 24.09 8.84 -5.03
C PRO A 203 24.08 10.32 -5.49
N SER A 204 25.25 10.96 -5.58
CA SER A 204 25.40 12.31 -6.12
C SER A 204 25.18 12.40 -7.64
N LEU A 205 25.20 11.27 -8.35
CA LEU A 205 25.04 11.21 -9.81
C LEU A 205 23.79 10.40 -10.23
N CYS A 206 23.32 9.49 -9.40
CA CYS A 206 22.20 8.62 -9.75
C CYS A 206 21.28 8.36 -8.54
N ALA A 207 19.97 8.51 -8.73
CA ALA A 207 18.98 8.17 -7.73
C ALA A 207 17.75 7.48 -8.36
N HIS A 208 17.07 6.64 -7.57
CA HIS A 208 15.75 6.15 -7.95
C HIS A 208 14.70 7.26 -7.73
N ALA A 209 13.67 7.29 -8.57
CA ALA A 209 12.56 8.27 -8.51
C ALA A 209 11.81 8.32 -7.15
N ALA A 210 11.93 7.25 -6.33
CA ALA A 210 11.37 7.18 -4.98
C ALA A 210 12.36 7.62 -3.88
N GLN A 211 13.61 7.92 -4.22
CA GLN A 211 14.59 8.45 -3.28
C GLN A 211 14.47 9.96 -3.15
N PRO A 212 14.98 10.55 -2.07
CA PRO A 212 15.07 12.00 -1.96
C PRO A 212 15.93 12.59 -3.09
N ILE A 213 15.32 13.49 -3.88
CA ILE A 213 16.00 14.24 -4.96
C ILE A 213 15.70 15.71 -4.71
N ASP A 214 16.74 16.52 -4.51
CA ASP A 214 16.58 17.96 -4.54
C ASP A 214 16.61 18.45 -5.99
N PHE A 215 15.44 18.78 -6.53
CA PHE A 215 15.32 19.24 -7.89
C PHE A 215 15.89 20.67 -8.09
N ALA A 216 16.06 21.45 -7.03
CA ALA A 216 16.73 22.74 -7.14
C ALA A 216 18.21 22.59 -7.53
N ASP A 217 18.87 21.52 -7.07
CA ASP A 217 20.24 21.16 -7.45
C ASP A 217 20.39 20.73 -8.90
N LEU A 218 19.27 20.41 -9.58
CA LEU A 218 19.26 20.01 -10.99
C LEU A 218 19.14 21.20 -11.94
N ARG A 219 18.99 22.42 -11.44
CA ARG A 219 18.96 23.64 -12.27
C ARG A 219 20.25 23.77 -13.09
N GLY A 220 20.08 24.00 -14.39
CA GLY A 220 21.18 24.13 -15.33
C GLY A 220 21.91 22.84 -15.67
N LYS A 221 21.48 21.68 -15.13
CA LYS A 221 22.07 20.36 -15.41
C LYS A 221 21.38 19.64 -16.55
N ARG A 222 22.09 18.74 -17.19
CA ARG A 222 21.56 17.74 -18.14
C ARG A 222 21.08 16.55 -17.30
N VAL A 223 19.79 16.24 -17.33
CA VAL A 223 19.20 15.16 -16.56
C VAL A 223 18.77 14.03 -17.50
N ALA A 224 19.24 12.82 -17.26
CA ALA A 224 18.72 11.62 -17.90
C ALA A 224 17.69 10.96 -17.00
N VAL A 225 16.52 10.60 -17.55
CA VAL A 225 15.47 9.86 -16.84
C VAL A 225 15.32 8.48 -17.50
N ILE A 226 15.55 7.42 -16.73
CA ILE A 226 15.49 6.05 -17.23
C ILE A 226 14.12 5.45 -16.95
N GLY A 227 13.43 5.04 -18.01
CA GLY A 227 12.06 4.50 -17.93
C GLY A 227 11.07 5.37 -18.67
N ALA A 228 9.85 4.85 -18.86
CA ALA A 228 8.78 5.57 -19.57
C ALA A 228 7.40 5.30 -18.94
N GLY A 229 7.36 4.92 -17.67
CA GLY A 229 6.15 4.91 -16.88
C GLY A 229 5.80 6.30 -16.36
N ALA A 230 4.61 6.46 -15.80
CA ALA A 230 4.12 7.74 -15.33
C ALA A 230 5.06 8.41 -14.30
N SER A 231 5.71 7.64 -13.41
CA SER A 231 6.69 8.20 -12.46
C SER A 231 7.93 8.77 -13.16
N ALA A 232 8.39 8.17 -14.26
CA ALA A 232 9.51 8.68 -15.03
C ALA A 232 9.16 10.05 -15.65
N PHE A 233 7.99 10.17 -16.27
CA PHE A 233 7.51 11.43 -16.83
C PHE A 233 7.28 12.51 -15.77
N ASP A 234 6.71 12.14 -14.59
CA ASP A 234 6.52 13.10 -13.50
C ASP A 234 7.87 13.66 -13.00
N ASN A 235 8.88 12.80 -12.84
CA ASN A 235 10.23 13.27 -12.45
C ASN A 235 10.90 14.12 -13.55
N ALA A 236 10.73 13.75 -14.82
CA ALA A 236 11.19 14.54 -15.94
C ALA A 236 10.55 15.94 -15.96
N ALA A 237 9.22 16.01 -15.75
CA ALA A 237 8.49 17.27 -15.69
C ALA A 237 8.98 18.17 -14.56
N VAL A 238 9.14 17.62 -13.35
CA VAL A 238 9.64 18.40 -12.19
C VAL A 238 11.07 18.89 -12.42
N ALA A 239 11.95 18.07 -13.03
CA ALA A 239 13.30 18.51 -13.39
C ALA A 239 13.30 19.68 -14.39
N LEU A 240 12.44 19.62 -15.42
CA LEU A 240 12.26 20.72 -16.39
C LEU A 240 11.72 21.99 -15.72
N GLU A 241 10.69 21.85 -14.90
CA GLU A 241 10.06 22.93 -14.13
C GLU A 241 11.04 23.59 -13.14
N ALA A 242 11.98 22.81 -12.58
CA ALA A 242 13.06 23.31 -11.72
C ALA A 242 14.18 24.02 -12.51
N GLY A 243 14.16 23.96 -13.85
CA GLY A 243 15.12 24.66 -14.71
C GLY A 243 16.33 23.83 -15.11
N ALA A 244 16.21 22.51 -15.24
CA ALA A 244 17.23 21.69 -15.87
C ALA A 244 17.56 22.20 -17.27
N ALA A 245 18.85 22.19 -17.66
CA ALA A 245 19.28 22.65 -18.99
C ALA A 245 18.77 21.75 -20.11
N GLU A 246 18.71 20.45 -19.86
CA GLU A 246 18.15 19.44 -20.75
C GLU A 246 17.58 18.30 -19.91
N VAL A 247 16.45 17.73 -20.33
CA VAL A 247 15.95 16.48 -19.79
C VAL A 247 15.76 15.47 -20.92
N ARG A 248 16.44 14.34 -20.82
CA ARG A 248 16.33 13.24 -21.78
C ARG A 248 15.75 12.01 -21.12
N LEU A 249 14.55 11.62 -21.58
CA LEU A 249 13.89 10.41 -21.10
C LEU A 249 14.24 9.24 -22.03
N LEU A 250 14.92 8.22 -21.47
CA LEU A 250 15.40 7.04 -22.20
C LEU A 250 14.45 5.87 -21.96
N CYS A 251 13.73 5.47 -23.00
CA CYS A 251 12.83 4.32 -23.00
C CYS A 251 13.50 3.11 -23.67
N ARG A 252 13.57 1.98 -22.97
CA ARG A 252 14.13 0.75 -23.55
C ARG A 252 13.27 0.10 -24.63
N ARG A 253 11.93 0.37 -24.61
CA ARG A 253 11.00 -0.16 -25.61
C ARG A 253 11.14 0.61 -26.92
N ALA A 254 10.92 -0.08 -28.02
CA ALA A 254 10.92 0.52 -29.36
C ALA A 254 9.78 1.54 -29.52
N GLU A 255 8.68 1.31 -28.82
CA GLU A 255 7.51 2.21 -28.77
C GLU A 255 7.07 2.39 -27.32
N ILE A 256 6.65 3.61 -27.01
CA ILE A 256 6.17 3.98 -25.69
C ILE A 256 4.76 3.42 -25.46
N GLN A 257 4.51 2.92 -24.24
CA GLN A 257 3.22 2.38 -23.87
C GLN A 257 2.28 3.50 -23.42
N VAL A 258 1.12 3.61 -24.09
CA VAL A 258 0.11 4.66 -23.83
C VAL A 258 -1.22 4.12 -23.31
N ILE A 259 -1.43 2.79 -23.32
CA ILE A 259 -2.65 2.18 -22.82
C ILE A 259 -2.60 2.10 -21.29
N GLN A 260 -3.72 2.42 -20.63
CA GLN A 260 -3.85 2.31 -19.17
C GLN A 260 -4.69 1.08 -18.80
N PRO A 261 -4.06 -0.09 -18.50
CA PRO A 261 -4.79 -1.33 -18.25
C PRO A 261 -5.63 -1.28 -16.97
N TYR A 262 -5.24 -0.48 -15.98
CA TYR A 262 -5.98 -0.32 -14.74
C TYR A 262 -7.35 0.36 -14.93
N ARG A 263 -7.57 1.12 -15.99
CA ARG A 263 -8.90 1.63 -16.34
C ARG A 263 -9.84 0.50 -16.74
N TRP A 264 -9.33 -0.48 -17.47
CA TRP A 264 -10.14 -1.63 -17.88
C TRP A 264 -10.59 -2.47 -16.69
N LEU A 265 -9.67 -2.79 -15.76
CA LEU A 265 -9.98 -3.65 -14.62
C LEU A 265 -10.86 -2.99 -13.53
N THR A 266 -11.07 -1.65 -13.61
CA THR A 266 -11.82 -0.92 -12.59
C THR A 266 -13.32 -1.11 -12.79
N PHE A 267 -13.81 -2.32 -12.54
CA PHE A 267 -15.23 -2.64 -12.41
C PHE A 267 -15.47 -3.62 -11.26
N ARG A 268 -16.65 -3.52 -10.63
CA ARG A 268 -16.93 -4.22 -9.37
C ARG A 268 -16.71 -5.73 -9.44
N GLY A 269 -17.04 -6.37 -10.56
CA GLY A 269 -16.83 -7.81 -10.74
C GLY A 269 -15.35 -8.20 -10.63
N PHE A 270 -14.47 -7.51 -11.36
CA PHE A 270 -13.04 -7.79 -11.31
C PHE A 270 -12.46 -7.48 -9.91
N LEU A 271 -12.75 -6.29 -9.36
CA LEU A 271 -12.20 -5.87 -8.06
C LEU A 271 -12.62 -6.80 -6.90
N ARG A 272 -13.82 -7.42 -6.98
CA ARG A 272 -14.33 -8.33 -5.94
C ARG A 272 -13.85 -9.75 -6.11
N HIS A 273 -13.81 -10.24 -7.36
CA HIS A 273 -13.76 -11.68 -7.65
C HIS A 273 -12.48 -12.12 -8.36
N PHE A 274 -11.55 -11.22 -8.63
CA PHE A 274 -10.27 -11.59 -9.24
C PHE A 274 -9.53 -12.67 -8.43
N SER A 275 -9.47 -12.52 -7.11
CA SER A 275 -8.80 -13.49 -6.23
C SER A 275 -9.52 -14.83 -6.10
N ASP A 276 -10.77 -14.94 -6.58
CA ASP A 276 -11.56 -16.18 -6.59
C ASP A 276 -11.28 -17.01 -7.84
N LEU A 277 -10.53 -16.46 -8.81
CA LEU A 277 -10.08 -17.17 -10.01
C LEU A 277 -9.00 -18.19 -9.67
N ASP A 278 -8.85 -19.21 -10.50
CA ASP A 278 -7.71 -20.12 -10.44
C ASP A 278 -6.38 -19.41 -10.77
N ASP A 279 -5.27 -20.06 -10.46
CA ASP A 279 -3.95 -19.50 -10.64
C ASP A 279 -3.61 -19.18 -12.11
N ALA A 280 -4.15 -19.97 -13.04
CA ALA A 280 -3.91 -19.77 -14.46
C ALA A 280 -4.52 -18.44 -14.94
N TRP A 281 -5.75 -18.13 -14.54
CA TRP A 281 -6.39 -16.88 -14.89
C TRP A 281 -5.79 -15.69 -14.13
N ARG A 282 -5.49 -15.83 -12.83
CA ARG A 282 -4.80 -14.79 -12.06
C ARG A 282 -3.45 -14.43 -12.70
N TRP A 283 -2.67 -15.44 -13.08
CA TRP A 283 -1.39 -15.26 -13.75
C TRP A 283 -1.55 -14.53 -15.10
N ARG A 284 -2.44 -14.98 -15.97
CA ARG A 284 -2.66 -14.39 -17.31
C ARG A 284 -3.05 -12.92 -17.23
N PHE A 285 -4.03 -12.59 -16.41
CA PHE A 285 -4.45 -11.21 -16.23
C PHE A 285 -3.30 -10.35 -15.71
N MET A 286 -2.68 -10.75 -14.62
CA MET A 286 -1.65 -9.91 -14.00
C MET A 286 -0.37 -9.85 -14.84
N ARG A 287 0.02 -10.93 -15.51
CA ARG A 287 1.10 -10.89 -16.49
C ARG A 287 0.82 -9.86 -17.58
N THR A 288 -0.35 -9.92 -18.19
CA THR A 288 -0.73 -8.98 -19.26
C THR A 288 -0.68 -7.53 -18.73
N ILE A 289 -1.28 -7.26 -17.59
CA ILE A 289 -1.32 -5.92 -16.99
C ILE A 289 0.08 -5.42 -16.61
N LEU A 290 0.85 -6.24 -15.89
CA LEU A 290 2.15 -5.83 -15.34
C LEU A 290 3.29 -5.83 -16.38
N GLU A 291 3.16 -6.58 -17.48
CA GLU A 291 4.09 -6.52 -18.61
C GLU A 291 3.74 -5.42 -19.59
N MET A 292 2.45 -5.13 -19.79
CA MET A 292 2.01 -3.95 -20.54
C MET A 292 2.50 -2.68 -19.85
N ARG A 293 2.44 -2.63 -18.52
CA ARG A 293 2.71 -1.45 -17.68
C ARG A 293 1.63 -0.37 -17.83
N GLU A 294 1.66 0.59 -16.93
CA GLU A 294 0.77 1.74 -16.99
C GLU A 294 1.22 2.73 -18.04
N GLY A 295 0.29 3.16 -18.89
CA GLY A 295 0.45 4.37 -19.66
C GLY A 295 0.44 5.61 -18.75
N PHE A 296 1.15 6.64 -19.15
CA PHE A 296 1.16 7.94 -18.45
C PHE A 296 -0.05 8.78 -18.84
N PRO A 297 -0.54 9.67 -17.96
CA PRO A 297 -1.60 10.63 -18.29
C PRO A 297 -1.12 11.64 -19.36
N GLN A 298 -2.01 12.06 -20.27
CA GLN A 298 -1.72 13.08 -21.26
C GLN A 298 -1.16 14.36 -20.62
N ALA A 299 -1.80 14.82 -19.53
CA ALA A 299 -1.35 16.02 -18.82
C ALA A 299 0.09 15.92 -18.29
N THR A 300 0.53 14.72 -17.87
CA THR A 300 1.93 14.51 -17.44
C THR A 300 2.89 14.58 -18.62
N TYR A 301 2.51 14.02 -19.79
CA TYR A 301 3.28 14.17 -21.02
C TYR A 301 3.36 15.63 -21.44
N ASP A 302 2.25 16.36 -21.44
CA ASP A 302 2.18 17.76 -21.85
C ASP A 302 3.04 18.67 -20.96
N ARG A 303 3.17 18.34 -19.65
CA ARG A 303 4.11 19.03 -18.76
C ARG A 303 5.56 18.93 -19.26
N CYS A 304 5.96 17.79 -19.80
CA CYS A 304 7.28 17.63 -20.39
C CYS A 304 7.36 18.29 -21.78
N ALA A 305 6.41 18.01 -22.66
CA ALA A 305 6.43 18.37 -24.07
C ALA A 305 6.38 19.89 -24.32
N ARG A 306 5.87 20.69 -23.37
CA ARG A 306 5.89 22.17 -23.46
C ARG A 306 7.30 22.77 -23.39
N HIS A 307 8.30 22.00 -22.95
CA HIS A 307 9.68 22.44 -22.80
C HIS A 307 10.50 22.04 -24.03
N ALA A 308 11.09 23.02 -24.72
CA ALA A 308 11.88 22.77 -25.93
C ALA A 308 13.16 21.94 -25.67
N ASN A 309 13.61 21.88 -24.42
CA ASN A 309 14.76 21.10 -23.93
C ASN A 309 14.37 19.72 -23.38
N PHE A 310 13.14 19.26 -23.63
CA PHE A 310 12.71 17.88 -23.36
C PHE A 310 12.96 16.99 -24.58
N HIS A 311 13.59 15.85 -24.37
CA HIS A 311 13.85 14.85 -25.41
C HIS A 311 13.37 13.48 -24.98
N LEU A 312 12.48 12.88 -25.77
CA LEU A 312 12.05 11.50 -25.61
C LEU A 312 12.82 10.60 -26.57
N GLN A 313 13.51 9.59 -26.03
CA GLN A 313 14.29 8.66 -26.82
C GLN A 313 13.79 7.22 -26.62
N GLU A 314 13.10 6.70 -27.60
CA GLU A 314 12.62 5.31 -27.64
C GLU A 314 13.68 4.36 -28.20
N GLY A 315 13.61 3.08 -27.83
CA GLY A 315 14.56 2.04 -28.22
C GLY A 315 15.99 2.33 -27.71
N ALA A 316 16.10 2.95 -26.54
CA ALA A 316 17.36 3.39 -25.94
C ALA A 316 17.56 2.75 -24.55
N PRO A 317 17.69 1.41 -24.43
CA PRO A 317 18.15 0.80 -23.18
C PRO A 317 19.55 1.31 -22.85
N VAL A 318 19.82 1.62 -21.59
CA VAL A 318 21.19 1.93 -21.15
C VAL A 318 21.95 0.61 -21.01
N GLU A 319 23.00 0.47 -21.82
CA GLU A 319 23.84 -0.73 -21.87
C GLU A 319 25.10 -0.59 -21.00
N ALA A 320 25.63 0.64 -20.91
CA ALA A 320 26.73 0.98 -20.02
C ALA A 320 26.61 2.42 -19.54
N ALA A 321 27.20 2.73 -18.40
CA ALA A 321 27.36 4.08 -17.89
C ALA A 321 28.79 4.24 -17.38
N THR A 322 29.39 5.41 -17.65
CA THR A 322 30.76 5.69 -17.25
C THR A 322 30.83 7.10 -16.68
N GLU A 323 31.47 7.26 -15.52
CA GLU A 323 31.79 8.60 -15.02
C GLU A 323 32.82 9.25 -15.94
N ALA A 324 32.55 10.48 -16.36
CA ALA A 324 33.39 11.27 -17.25
C ALA A 324 33.67 12.65 -16.64
N ALA A 325 34.67 13.36 -17.16
CA ALA A 325 34.95 14.73 -16.74
C ALA A 325 33.72 15.63 -17.05
N GLY A 326 32.96 15.98 -16.00
CA GLY A 326 31.75 16.80 -16.09
C GLY A 326 30.44 16.02 -16.17
N GLY A 327 30.36 14.79 -15.67
CA GLY A 327 29.12 14.04 -15.54
C GLY A 327 29.22 12.56 -15.85
N ILE A 328 28.24 12.04 -16.58
CA ILE A 328 28.06 10.63 -16.89
C ILE A 328 27.88 10.48 -18.39
N GLU A 329 28.52 9.51 -19.00
CA GLU A 329 28.24 9.03 -20.36
C GLU A 329 27.39 7.78 -20.30
N LEU A 330 26.19 7.83 -20.92
CA LEU A 330 25.25 6.73 -21.03
C LEU A 330 25.32 6.13 -22.45
N GLN A 331 25.75 4.89 -22.56
CA GLN A 331 25.81 4.17 -23.83
C GLN A 331 24.47 3.48 -24.10
N THR A 332 23.95 3.68 -25.30
CA THR A 332 22.69 3.06 -25.78
C THR A 332 22.82 2.66 -27.24
N PRO A 333 21.94 1.81 -27.79
CA PRO A 333 21.88 1.51 -29.22
C PRO A 333 21.59 2.76 -30.11
N ARG A 334 21.12 3.86 -29.49
CA ARG A 334 20.81 5.12 -30.18
C ARG A 334 21.97 6.12 -30.12
N GLY A 335 23.10 5.75 -29.51
CA GLY A 335 24.28 6.58 -29.35
C GLY A 335 24.63 6.81 -27.87
N VAL A 336 25.64 7.66 -27.66
CA VAL A 336 26.11 8.06 -26.33
C VAL A 336 25.44 9.35 -25.90
N PHE A 337 24.85 9.39 -24.71
CA PHE A 337 24.22 10.57 -24.14
C PHE A 337 24.96 11.01 -22.87
N ALA A 338 25.29 12.28 -22.81
CA ALA A 338 25.90 12.87 -21.63
C ALA A 338 24.83 13.36 -20.64
N ALA A 339 25.03 13.12 -19.36
CA ALA A 339 24.16 13.60 -18.30
C ALA A 339 24.99 14.06 -17.09
N ASP A 340 24.44 14.96 -16.29
CA ASP A 340 25.03 15.42 -15.03
C ASP A 340 24.35 14.71 -13.83
N PHE A 341 23.13 14.19 -14.05
CA PHE A 341 22.38 13.41 -13.08
C PHE A 341 21.44 12.41 -13.76
N VAL A 342 21.28 11.24 -13.18
CA VAL A 342 20.38 10.17 -13.66
C VAL A 342 19.27 9.91 -12.66
N ILE A 343 18.00 9.92 -13.13
CA ILE A 343 16.83 9.54 -12.34
C ILE A 343 16.29 8.21 -12.86
N CYS A 344 16.29 7.17 -12.03
CA CYS A 344 15.76 5.85 -12.37
C CYS A 344 14.26 5.74 -12.06
N GLY A 345 13.40 5.98 -13.06
CA GLY A 345 11.95 5.74 -13.01
C GLY A 345 11.59 4.30 -13.40
N THR A 346 12.30 3.33 -12.85
CA THR A 346 12.33 1.93 -13.29
C THR A 346 11.44 1.00 -12.47
N GLY A 347 10.83 1.52 -11.40
CA GLY A 347 9.87 0.78 -10.57
C GLY A 347 10.54 -0.11 -9.54
N ILE A 348 9.81 -1.16 -9.13
CA ILE A 348 10.17 -2.05 -8.03
C ILE A 348 10.28 -3.50 -8.50
N ASP A 349 11.12 -4.28 -7.83
CA ASP A 349 11.20 -5.73 -7.94
C ASP A 349 11.04 -6.41 -6.56
N MET A 350 10.48 -7.61 -6.52
CA MET A 350 10.28 -8.33 -5.26
C MET A 350 11.61 -8.91 -4.74
N ASN A 351 11.91 -8.63 -3.48
CA ASN A 351 13.11 -9.11 -2.77
C ASN A 351 12.82 -9.23 -1.27
N PHE A 352 12.33 -10.39 -0.84
CA PHE A 352 12.00 -10.63 0.57
C PHE A 352 13.24 -10.59 1.48
N ALA A 353 14.37 -11.05 0.97
CA ALA A 353 15.64 -11.10 1.72
C ALA A 353 16.19 -9.69 2.01
N GLY A 354 15.89 -8.71 1.18
CA GLY A 354 16.27 -7.31 1.39
C GLY A 354 15.46 -6.60 2.46
N ARG A 355 14.38 -7.22 2.95
CA ARG A 355 13.49 -6.61 3.94
C ARG A 355 13.88 -7.02 5.36
N PRO A 356 14.35 -6.07 6.21
CA PRO A 356 14.80 -6.40 7.55
C PRO A 356 13.73 -7.03 8.42
N GLU A 357 12.48 -6.58 8.31
CA GLU A 357 11.33 -7.13 9.05
C GLU A 357 11.01 -8.59 8.70
N LEU A 358 11.42 -9.08 7.52
CA LEU A 358 11.15 -10.43 7.04
C LEU A 358 12.37 -11.38 7.16
N ARG A 359 13.50 -10.91 7.69
CA ARG A 359 14.77 -11.69 7.69
C ARG A 359 14.63 -13.11 8.25
N ASN A 360 13.77 -13.30 9.24
CA ASN A 360 13.59 -14.59 9.92
C ASN A 360 12.72 -15.59 9.13
N CYS A 361 12.05 -15.15 8.06
CA CYS A 361 11.17 -16.00 7.27
C CYS A 361 11.37 -15.87 5.75
N ALA A 362 12.11 -14.87 5.27
CA ALA A 362 12.26 -14.56 3.85
C ALA A 362 12.58 -15.79 2.99
N ALA A 363 13.46 -16.67 3.49
CA ALA A 363 13.88 -17.89 2.79
C ALA A 363 12.75 -18.92 2.63
N ASN A 364 11.69 -18.85 3.45
CA ASN A 364 10.58 -19.81 3.43
C ASN A 364 9.23 -19.18 3.02
N ILE A 365 9.20 -17.93 2.59
CA ILE A 365 8.02 -17.34 1.96
C ILE A 365 7.85 -17.96 0.56
N ALA A 366 6.68 -18.54 0.30
CA ALA A 366 6.36 -19.05 -1.03
C ALA A 366 6.18 -17.91 -2.01
N SER A 367 6.82 -18.03 -3.17
CA SER A 367 6.60 -17.18 -4.34
C SER A 367 5.61 -17.83 -5.32
N TRP A 368 5.15 -17.06 -6.30
CA TRP A 368 4.31 -17.61 -7.36
C TRP A 368 5.02 -18.74 -8.11
N THR A 369 6.34 -18.66 -8.35
CA THR A 369 7.11 -19.75 -8.97
C THR A 369 7.06 -21.05 -8.18
N ASP A 370 6.92 -20.99 -6.85
CA ASP A 370 6.84 -22.18 -5.99
C ASP A 370 5.46 -22.88 -6.07
N ARG A 371 4.41 -22.18 -6.51
CA ARG A 371 3.02 -22.65 -6.47
C ARG A 371 2.39 -22.85 -7.82
N TYR A 372 2.80 -22.08 -8.83
CA TYR A 372 2.23 -22.13 -10.16
C TYR A 372 3.31 -22.17 -11.25
N GLN A 373 3.17 -23.08 -12.19
CA GLN A 373 4.06 -23.24 -13.33
C GLN A 373 3.30 -22.85 -14.60
N PRO A 374 3.45 -21.62 -15.11
CA PRO A 374 2.78 -21.18 -16.32
C PRO A 374 3.32 -21.93 -17.56
N PRO A 375 2.54 -22.01 -18.64
CA PRO A 375 3.01 -22.47 -19.94
C PRO A 375 4.29 -21.74 -20.38
N PRO A 376 5.16 -22.36 -21.20
CA PRO A 376 6.47 -21.78 -21.58
C PRO A 376 6.38 -20.36 -22.15
N ASP A 377 5.37 -20.06 -22.96
CA ASP A 377 5.09 -18.78 -23.59
C ASP A 377 4.50 -17.74 -22.64
N GLU A 378 3.99 -18.18 -21.48
CA GLU A 378 3.46 -17.29 -20.43
C GLU A 378 4.46 -17.06 -19.28
N ARG A 379 5.66 -17.61 -19.31
CA ARG A 379 6.65 -17.48 -18.23
C ARG A 379 7.13 -16.05 -18.07
N SER A 380 7.26 -15.62 -16.81
CA SER A 380 7.81 -14.33 -16.42
C SER A 380 8.59 -14.50 -15.08
N PRO A 381 9.93 -14.63 -15.13
CA PRO A 381 10.73 -14.80 -13.91
C PRO A 381 10.54 -13.66 -12.91
N ARG A 382 10.33 -12.44 -13.38
CA ARG A 382 10.07 -11.27 -12.53
C ARG A 382 8.75 -11.41 -11.75
N LEU A 383 7.68 -11.81 -12.43
CA LEU A 383 6.37 -11.96 -11.78
C LEU A 383 6.32 -13.19 -10.87
N GLY A 384 7.08 -14.23 -11.21
CA GLY A 384 7.23 -15.41 -10.38
C GLY A 384 7.82 -15.14 -9.00
N ARG A 385 8.53 -14.02 -8.80
CA ARG A 385 9.09 -13.61 -7.50
C ARG A 385 8.07 -12.95 -6.55
N PHE A 386 6.89 -12.58 -7.02
CA PHE A 386 5.86 -12.07 -6.11
C PHE A 386 5.48 -13.14 -5.08
N PRO A 387 5.13 -12.74 -3.83
CA PRO A 387 4.67 -13.69 -2.84
C PRO A 387 3.36 -14.34 -3.29
N TYR A 388 3.25 -15.64 -3.07
CA TYR A 388 1.99 -16.34 -3.18
C TYR A 388 1.26 -16.21 -1.86
N LEU A 389 0.08 -15.59 -1.86
CA LEU A 389 -0.68 -15.29 -0.65
C LEU A 389 -1.91 -16.19 -0.55
N ALA A 390 -2.28 -16.52 0.69
CA ALA A 390 -3.54 -17.17 1.02
C ALA A 390 -4.75 -16.25 0.75
N ASP A 391 -5.97 -16.80 0.86
CA ASP A 391 -7.23 -16.11 0.56
C ASP A 391 -7.53 -14.89 1.47
N ASP A 392 -6.76 -14.73 2.53
CA ASP A 392 -6.84 -13.67 3.53
C ASP A 392 -5.61 -12.73 3.54
N TYR A 393 -4.84 -12.70 2.45
CA TYR A 393 -3.58 -11.96 2.31
C TYR A 393 -2.42 -12.50 3.15
N ALA A 394 -2.58 -13.61 3.87
CA ALA A 394 -1.52 -14.19 4.69
C ALA A 394 -0.37 -14.74 3.83
N LEU A 395 0.84 -14.66 4.38
CA LEU A 395 2.01 -15.33 3.81
C LEU A 395 1.83 -16.84 3.85
N VAL A 396 2.34 -17.51 2.83
CA VAL A 396 2.32 -18.97 2.69
C VAL A 396 3.75 -19.49 2.78
N GLU A 397 3.95 -20.57 3.55
CA GLU A 397 5.25 -21.24 3.62
C GLU A 397 5.64 -21.87 2.27
N ARG A 398 6.89 -21.75 1.85
CA ARG A 398 7.45 -22.51 0.73
C ARG A 398 7.55 -23.99 1.07
N VAL A 399 8.09 -24.31 2.24
CA VAL A 399 8.20 -25.65 2.81
C VAL A 399 7.37 -25.70 4.09
N ALA A 400 6.31 -26.47 4.07
CA ALA A 400 5.34 -26.56 5.16
C ALA A 400 5.99 -26.96 6.49
N GLY A 401 5.61 -26.31 7.58
CA GLY A 401 6.03 -26.61 8.95
C GLY A 401 7.39 -26.00 9.36
N GLN A 402 8.09 -25.28 8.49
CA GLN A 402 9.34 -24.62 8.85
C GLN A 402 9.15 -23.26 9.54
N THR A 403 8.15 -22.52 9.12
CA THR A 403 7.82 -21.19 9.66
C THR A 403 6.30 -21.00 9.76
N PRO A 404 5.53 -21.87 10.45
CA PRO A 404 4.07 -21.86 10.42
C PRO A 404 3.47 -20.53 10.91
N TRP A 405 4.22 -19.79 11.70
CA TRP A 405 3.83 -18.48 12.24
C TRP A 405 3.67 -17.37 11.17
N ILE A 406 4.22 -17.55 9.96
CA ILE A 406 4.06 -16.54 8.90
C ILE A 406 2.62 -16.44 8.37
N ALA A 407 1.79 -17.45 8.63
CA ALA A 407 0.37 -17.41 8.34
C ALA A 407 -0.40 -16.32 9.16
N ASP A 408 0.24 -15.74 10.16
CA ASP A 408 -0.27 -14.61 10.93
C ASP A 408 0.29 -13.25 10.45
N ILE A 409 1.07 -13.24 9.36
CA ILE A 409 1.54 -12.03 8.67
C ILE A 409 0.76 -11.86 7.37
N HIS A 410 0.02 -10.76 7.26
CA HIS A 410 -0.82 -10.44 6.12
C HIS A 410 -0.21 -9.29 5.31
N VAL A 411 -0.16 -9.43 3.97
CA VAL A 411 0.49 -8.47 3.07
C VAL A 411 -0.56 -7.63 2.35
N PHE A 412 -0.70 -6.37 2.74
CA PHE A 412 -1.63 -5.43 2.13
C PHE A 412 -0.87 -4.26 1.48
N ALA A 413 -0.06 -4.58 0.49
CA ALA A 413 0.89 -3.71 -0.21
C ALA A 413 0.92 -4.06 -1.71
N ILE A 414 1.81 -3.42 -2.48
CA ILE A 414 2.00 -3.73 -3.91
C ILE A 414 2.30 -5.22 -4.16
N ALA A 415 2.94 -5.88 -3.21
CA ALA A 415 3.28 -7.30 -3.31
C ALA A 415 2.05 -8.23 -3.39
N SER A 416 0.87 -7.80 -2.93
CA SER A 416 -0.37 -8.57 -3.04
C SER A 416 -0.95 -8.62 -4.46
N THR A 417 -0.40 -7.83 -5.39
CA THR A 417 -0.99 -7.61 -6.73
C THR A 417 -1.16 -8.89 -7.55
N MET A 418 -0.19 -9.81 -7.52
CA MET A 418 -0.32 -11.07 -8.29
C MET A 418 -1.43 -11.97 -7.76
N SER A 419 -1.68 -11.96 -6.45
CA SER A 419 -2.70 -12.81 -5.81
C SER A 419 -4.09 -12.17 -5.77
N PHE A 420 -4.17 -10.84 -5.70
CA PHE A 420 -5.43 -10.10 -5.46
C PHE A 420 -5.76 -9.04 -6.50
N GLY A 421 -4.93 -8.85 -7.52
CA GLY A 421 -5.13 -7.76 -8.49
C GLY A 421 -4.82 -6.38 -7.90
N ALA A 422 -5.52 -5.35 -8.37
CA ALA A 422 -5.44 -4.03 -7.77
C ALA A 422 -6.04 -4.07 -6.35
N SER A 423 -5.18 -4.02 -5.33
CA SER A 423 -5.60 -4.18 -3.93
C SER A 423 -4.81 -3.27 -3.00
N GLY A 424 -3.89 -3.77 -2.21
CA GLY A 424 -3.24 -3.11 -1.09
C GLY A 424 -2.53 -1.77 -1.36
N SER A 425 -2.29 -1.39 -2.61
CA SER A 425 -1.70 -0.09 -2.97
C SER A 425 -2.58 0.77 -3.89
N SER A 426 -3.84 0.37 -4.12
CA SER A 426 -4.76 1.03 -5.05
C SER A 426 -5.94 1.67 -4.33
N ILE A 427 -6.13 2.98 -4.49
CA ILE A 427 -7.32 3.68 -3.98
C ILE A 427 -8.60 3.04 -4.54
N ASN A 428 -8.63 2.75 -5.83
CA ASN A 428 -9.81 2.24 -6.55
C ASN A 428 -10.32 0.89 -6.03
N ALA A 429 -9.49 0.14 -5.33
CA ALA A 429 -9.83 -1.20 -4.84
C ALA A 429 -10.14 -1.24 -3.33
N MET A 430 -9.91 -0.17 -2.58
CA MET A 430 -10.02 -0.18 -1.12
C MET A 430 -11.37 -0.64 -0.60
N THR A 431 -12.46 -0.17 -1.21
CA THR A 431 -13.84 -0.55 -0.83
C THR A 431 -14.14 -2.05 -0.99
N THR A 432 -13.32 -2.77 -1.74
CA THR A 432 -13.45 -4.23 -1.92
C THR A 432 -12.33 -5.01 -1.21
N ALA A 433 -11.11 -4.49 -1.26
CA ALA A 433 -9.93 -5.18 -0.75
C ALA A 433 -9.83 -5.12 0.78
N VAL A 434 -10.13 -3.96 1.40
CA VAL A 434 -10.09 -3.82 2.86
C VAL A 434 -11.12 -4.71 3.55
N PRO A 435 -12.40 -4.77 3.15
CA PRO A 435 -13.35 -5.72 3.73
C PRO A 435 -12.90 -7.19 3.60
N LYS A 436 -12.27 -7.58 2.49
CA LYS A 436 -11.74 -8.94 2.32
C LYS A 436 -10.59 -9.23 3.30
N LEU A 437 -9.65 -8.30 3.45
CA LEU A 437 -8.56 -8.41 4.43
C LEU A 437 -9.10 -8.50 5.86
N VAL A 438 -9.98 -7.57 6.25
CA VAL A 438 -10.58 -7.52 7.60
C VAL A 438 -11.36 -8.79 7.89
N HIS A 439 -12.13 -9.31 6.92
CA HIS A 439 -12.81 -10.60 7.05
C HIS A 439 -11.82 -11.75 7.32
N GLY A 440 -10.70 -11.79 6.60
CA GLY A 440 -9.67 -12.79 6.82
C GLY A 440 -9.03 -12.72 8.20
N LEU A 441 -8.66 -11.50 8.63
CA LEU A 441 -8.10 -11.23 9.97
C LEU A 441 -9.07 -11.67 11.08
N THR A 442 -10.33 -11.20 11.03
CA THR A 442 -11.35 -11.49 12.05
C THR A 442 -11.75 -12.96 12.05
N ARG A 443 -11.84 -13.61 10.87
CA ARG A 443 -12.03 -15.07 10.76
C ARG A 443 -10.94 -15.83 11.51
N GLY A 444 -9.68 -15.44 11.31
CA GLY A 444 -8.55 -16.08 12.00
C GLY A 444 -8.59 -15.89 13.50
N LEU A 445 -8.87 -14.66 13.95
CA LEU A 445 -8.99 -14.34 15.39
C LEU A 445 -10.14 -15.08 16.07
N PHE A 446 -11.32 -15.12 15.43
CA PHE A 446 -12.48 -15.86 15.95
C PHE A 446 -12.22 -17.36 16.07
N ARG A 447 -11.62 -17.96 15.02
CA ARG A 447 -11.30 -19.40 15.01
C ARG A 447 -10.27 -19.78 16.07
N ALA A 448 -9.29 -18.90 16.35
CA ALA A 448 -8.30 -19.12 17.38
C ALA A 448 -8.89 -19.13 18.81
N ASP A 449 -10.03 -18.49 19.02
CA ASP A 449 -10.71 -18.37 20.32
C ASP A 449 -12.04 -19.17 20.39
N VAL A 450 -12.31 -20.08 19.43
CA VAL A 450 -13.59 -20.76 19.29
C VAL A 450 -14.00 -21.55 20.52
N GLU A 451 -13.06 -22.21 21.20
CA GLU A 451 -13.35 -22.99 22.44
C GLU A 451 -13.83 -22.08 23.58
N ARG A 452 -13.24 -20.87 23.69
CA ARG A 452 -13.66 -19.88 24.68
C ARG A 452 -15.04 -19.31 24.35
N HIS A 453 -15.31 -19.02 23.08
CA HIS A 453 -16.64 -18.59 22.63
C HIS A 453 -17.69 -19.67 22.93
N TRP A 454 -17.34 -20.94 22.70
CA TRP A 454 -18.20 -22.06 23.04
C TRP A 454 -18.46 -22.20 24.56
N ALA A 455 -17.42 -22.03 25.37
CA ALA A 455 -17.55 -22.05 26.83
C ALA A 455 -18.43 -20.89 27.33
N SER A 456 -18.23 -19.68 26.81
CA SER A 456 -19.07 -18.51 27.09
C SER A 456 -20.53 -18.73 26.71
N PHE A 457 -20.79 -19.30 25.52
CA PHE A 457 -22.15 -19.63 25.10
C PHE A 457 -22.82 -20.64 26.03
N LYS A 458 -22.11 -21.67 26.45
CA LYS A 458 -22.66 -22.66 27.39
C LYS A 458 -22.96 -22.08 28.79
N ALA A 459 -22.23 -21.06 29.20
CA ALA A 459 -22.43 -20.34 30.44
C ALA A 459 -23.52 -19.26 30.37
N TYR A 460 -24.03 -18.97 29.17
CA TYR A 460 -25.05 -17.94 28.96
C TYR A 460 -26.41 -18.42 29.52
N ASP A 461 -26.92 -17.72 30.53
CA ASP A 461 -28.14 -18.05 31.26
C ASP A 461 -29.14 -16.89 31.34
N VAL A 462 -28.98 -15.87 30.49
CA VAL A 462 -29.87 -14.71 30.49
C VAL A 462 -31.23 -15.07 29.91
N PRO A 463 -32.31 -15.06 30.77
CA PRO A 463 -33.63 -15.44 30.32
C PRO A 463 -34.25 -14.40 29.42
N GLN A 464 -34.76 -14.80 28.25
CA GLN A 464 -35.52 -13.95 27.34
C GLN A 464 -36.89 -13.53 27.88
N ALA A 465 -37.47 -14.37 28.74
CA ALA A 465 -38.80 -14.14 29.37
C ALA A 465 -38.88 -14.71 30.77
N VAL A 466 -39.69 -14.11 31.58
CA VAL A 466 -40.07 -14.67 32.91
C VAL A 466 -41.49 -15.23 32.79
N VAL A 467 -41.61 -16.56 32.93
CA VAL A 467 -42.91 -17.24 32.94
C VAL A 467 -43.42 -17.28 34.37
N ALA A 468 -44.45 -16.49 34.68
CA ALA A 468 -45.16 -16.58 35.95
C ALA A 468 -45.90 -17.93 35.99
N ARG A 469 -45.43 -18.87 36.83
CA ARG A 469 -46.18 -20.08 37.11
C ARG A 469 -47.40 -19.69 37.95
N LYS A 470 -48.60 -19.90 37.45
CA LYS A 470 -49.81 -19.88 38.29
C LYS A 470 -49.59 -20.94 39.35
N LEU A 471 -49.59 -20.53 40.61
CA LEU A 471 -49.77 -21.45 41.73
C LEU A 471 -51.13 -22.12 41.50
N THR A 472 -51.15 -23.35 41.02
CA THR A 472 -52.34 -24.16 41.05
C THR A 472 -52.60 -24.44 42.54
N ASP A 473 -53.74 -23.94 43.03
CA ASP A 473 -54.21 -24.23 44.36
C ASP A 473 -54.10 -25.72 44.66
N ARG A 474 -53.35 -26.04 45.66
CA ARG A 474 -53.42 -27.41 46.30
C ARG A 474 -54.73 -27.39 47.02
N ALA A 475 -55.76 -28.07 46.47
CA ALA A 475 -56.91 -28.54 47.19
C ALA A 475 -56.54 -29.70 48.12
#